data_0001595b4bcae8e7eec4277613e8606a
#
_entry.id   0001595b4bcae8e7eec4277613e8606a
#
_cell.length_a   1.000
_cell.length_b   1.000
_cell.length_c   1.000
_cell.angle_alpha   90.00
_cell.angle_beta   90.00
_cell.angle_gamma   90.00
#
_symmetry.space_group_name_H-M   'P 1'
#
loop_
_entity.id
_entity.type
_entity.pdbx_description
1 polymer ?
#
loop_
_entity_poly.entity_id
_entity_poly.type
_entity_poly.pdbx_seq_one_letter_code
_entity_poly.pdbx_strand_id
1 'polypeptide(L)'
;ERIAFAQKEISGYTGIVVNQQHILKAEELYQEYVSKLEEMTRLIYEADPQPVSCNEFTLFSSIQHTPFDTGWQYFLEAIDVFTEEIRERIQRREGRLPAGAPKFACFFTPYCVPWVGQVFESQGINIAYDMYFATSSIQKQCEDDSDIYRIMAKQWLSHPSSVNSGDEANMAIRILKERPVDGVLY
;
A
#
# COMPACT_ATOMS: atom_id res chain seq x y z
N GLU A 1 -20.74 2.18 -16.48
CA GLU A 1 -20.96 1.59 -17.82
C GLU A 1 -19.74 0.84 -18.34
N ARG A 2 -18.52 1.46 -18.38
CA ARG A 2 -17.31 0.80 -18.91
C ARG A 2 -16.88 -0.43 -18.11
N ILE A 3 -16.99 -0.41 -16.79
CA ILE A 3 -16.66 -1.56 -15.93
C ILE A 3 -17.61 -2.72 -16.18
N ALA A 4 -18.92 -2.45 -16.26
CA ALA A 4 -19.91 -3.48 -16.60
C ALA A 4 -19.72 -4.05 -18.02
N PHE A 5 -19.33 -3.21 -18.97
CA PHE A 5 -18.96 -3.66 -20.31
C PHE A 5 -17.73 -4.59 -20.26
N ALA A 6 -16.66 -4.19 -19.59
CA ALA A 6 -15.45 -5.00 -19.45
C ALA A 6 -15.74 -6.35 -18.80
N GLN A 7 -16.57 -6.38 -17.74
CA GLN A 7 -17.02 -7.63 -17.10
C GLN A 7 -17.69 -8.56 -18.11
N LYS A 8 -18.60 -8.03 -18.94
CA LYS A 8 -19.31 -8.82 -19.95
C LYS A 8 -18.35 -9.39 -21.01
N GLU A 9 -17.42 -8.58 -21.49
CA GLU A 9 -16.42 -9.02 -22.48
C GLU A 9 -15.48 -10.08 -21.89
N ILE A 10 -14.98 -9.90 -20.67
CA ILE A 10 -14.14 -10.87 -19.98
C ILE A 10 -14.89 -12.19 -19.78
N SER A 11 -16.14 -12.12 -19.32
CA SER A 11 -16.99 -13.31 -19.15
C SER A 11 -17.22 -14.04 -20.47
N GLY A 12 -17.44 -13.29 -21.54
CA GLY A 12 -17.61 -13.86 -22.90
C GLY A 12 -16.34 -14.52 -23.44
N TYR A 13 -15.18 -13.92 -23.17
CA TYR A 13 -13.89 -14.45 -23.62
C TYR A 13 -13.41 -15.67 -22.82
N THR A 14 -13.55 -15.64 -21.50
CA THR A 14 -13.06 -16.69 -20.59
C THR A 14 -14.04 -17.83 -20.39
N GLY A 15 -15.32 -17.63 -20.70
CA GLY A 15 -16.41 -18.56 -20.35
C GLY A 15 -16.76 -18.56 -18.87
N ILE A 16 -16.13 -17.70 -18.05
CA ILE A 16 -16.37 -17.57 -16.62
C ILE A 16 -17.39 -16.45 -16.39
N VAL A 17 -18.54 -16.79 -15.83
CA VAL A 17 -19.55 -15.77 -15.50
C VAL A 17 -19.16 -15.07 -14.21
N VAL A 18 -18.66 -13.84 -14.35
CA VAL A 18 -18.42 -12.95 -13.21
C VAL A 18 -19.75 -12.25 -12.87
N ASN A 19 -20.23 -12.42 -11.66
CA ASN A 19 -21.45 -11.78 -11.18
C ASN A 19 -21.13 -10.80 -10.03
N GLN A 20 -22.15 -10.08 -9.56
CA GLN A 20 -22.01 -9.10 -8.50
C GLN A 20 -21.48 -9.71 -7.19
N GLN A 21 -21.85 -10.94 -6.85
CA GLN A 21 -21.35 -11.60 -5.64
C GLN A 21 -19.84 -11.88 -5.70
N HIS A 22 -19.31 -12.25 -6.88
CA HIS A 22 -17.88 -12.42 -7.07
C HIS A 22 -17.12 -11.11 -6.87
N ILE A 23 -17.68 -10.01 -7.34
CA ILE A 23 -17.08 -8.68 -7.19
C ILE A 23 -17.12 -8.24 -5.70
N LEU A 24 -18.23 -8.43 -5.01
CA LEU A 24 -18.35 -8.13 -3.57
C LEU A 24 -17.36 -8.93 -2.74
N LYS A 25 -17.19 -10.22 -3.04
CA LYS A 25 -16.19 -11.05 -2.35
C LYS A 25 -14.76 -10.59 -2.61
N ALA A 26 -14.46 -10.17 -3.83
CA ALA A 26 -13.15 -9.60 -4.15
C ALA A 26 -12.92 -8.28 -3.41
N GLU A 27 -13.94 -7.45 -3.27
CA GLU A 27 -13.88 -6.21 -2.49
C GLU A 27 -13.64 -6.48 -1.00
N GLU A 28 -14.31 -7.46 -0.40
CA GLU A 28 -14.07 -7.86 0.99
C GLU A 28 -12.60 -8.27 1.22
N LEU A 29 -12.05 -9.09 0.33
CA LEU A 29 -10.64 -9.49 0.39
C LEU A 29 -9.70 -8.29 0.21
N TYR A 30 -10.04 -7.37 -0.67
CA TYR A 30 -9.26 -6.15 -0.89
C TYR A 30 -9.28 -5.24 0.34
N GLN A 31 -10.41 -5.08 1.00
CA GLN A 31 -10.53 -4.30 2.24
C GLN A 31 -9.74 -4.93 3.40
N GLU A 32 -9.75 -6.25 3.51
CA GLU A 32 -8.91 -6.96 4.47
C GLU A 32 -7.42 -6.70 4.21
N TYR A 33 -7.00 -6.80 2.95
CA TYR A 33 -5.65 -6.51 2.52
C TYR A 33 -5.23 -5.08 2.87
N VAL A 34 -6.04 -4.08 2.50
CA VAL A 34 -5.76 -2.67 2.79
C VAL A 34 -5.63 -2.42 4.29
N SER A 35 -6.51 -3.01 5.10
CA SER A 35 -6.47 -2.88 6.56
C SER A 35 -5.19 -3.44 7.18
N LYS A 36 -4.75 -4.63 6.73
CA LYS A 36 -3.50 -5.25 7.19
C LYS A 36 -2.27 -4.44 6.79
N LEU A 37 -2.26 -3.93 5.57
CA LEU A 37 -1.18 -3.07 5.09
C LEU A 37 -1.10 -1.75 5.86
N GLU A 38 -2.24 -1.14 6.16
CA GLU A 38 -2.29 0.10 6.94
C GLU A 38 -1.71 -0.12 8.34
N GLU A 39 -2.08 -1.22 9.00
CA GLU A 39 -1.52 -1.59 10.29
C GLU A 39 0.00 -1.78 10.22
N MET A 40 0.48 -2.57 9.26
CA MET A 40 1.90 -2.82 9.07
C MET A 40 2.68 -1.51 8.82
N THR A 41 2.19 -0.67 7.92
CA THR A 41 2.82 0.62 7.60
C THR A 41 2.85 1.54 8.81
N ARG A 42 1.78 1.57 9.60
CA ARG A 42 1.69 2.36 10.82
C ARG A 42 2.75 1.90 11.85
N LEU A 43 2.89 0.60 12.07
CA LEU A 43 3.90 0.04 12.97
C LEU A 43 5.32 0.44 12.55
N ILE A 44 5.62 0.36 11.25
CA ILE A 44 6.94 0.75 10.71
C ILE A 44 7.19 2.24 10.92
N TYR A 45 6.19 3.08 10.62
CA TYR A 45 6.31 4.52 10.71
C TYR A 45 6.45 5.02 12.16
N GLU A 46 5.65 4.48 13.09
CA GLU A 46 5.61 4.92 14.49
C GLU A 46 6.83 4.47 15.29
N ALA A 47 7.44 3.34 14.92
CA ALA A 47 8.55 2.77 15.69
C ALA A 47 9.85 3.56 15.54
N ASP A 48 10.61 3.63 16.65
CA ASP A 48 11.94 4.20 16.68
C ASP A 48 12.85 3.38 17.63
N PRO A 49 13.89 2.71 17.12
CA PRO A 49 14.34 2.69 15.72
C PRO A 49 13.34 2.03 14.76
N GLN A 50 13.40 2.39 13.46
CA GLN A 50 12.56 1.78 12.44
C GLN A 50 12.92 0.30 12.28
N PRO A 51 11.95 -0.64 12.45
CA PRO A 51 12.24 -2.08 12.53
C PRO A 51 12.54 -2.74 11.19
N VAL A 52 12.31 -2.02 10.08
CA VAL A 52 12.38 -2.54 8.72
C VAL A 52 13.39 -1.73 7.93
N SER A 53 14.25 -2.40 7.18
CA SER A 53 15.18 -1.75 6.26
C SER A 53 14.43 -1.13 5.07
N CYS A 54 15.07 -0.18 4.38
CA CYS A 54 14.56 0.36 3.12
C CYS A 54 14.26 -0.75 2.11
N ASN A 55 15.12 -1.77 2.04
CA ASN A 55 14.95 -2.88 1.09
C ASN A 55 13.76 -3.78 1.44
N GLU A 56 13.59 -4.14 2.71
CA GLU A 56 12.43 -4.91 3.17
C GLU A 56 11.13 -4.15 2.92
N PHE A 57 11.10 -2.86 3.25
CA PHE A 57 9.95 -2.01 3.01
C PHE A 57 9.60 -1.92 1.52
N THR A 58 10.59 -1.63 0.66
CA THR A 58 10.35 -1.50 -0.79
C THR A 58 9.99 -2.83 -1.45
N LEU A 59 10.58 -3.94 -1.01
CA LEU A 59 10.20 -5.26 -1.47
C LEU A 59 8.72 -5.54 -1.12
N PHE A 60 8.32 -5.28 0.11
CA PHE A 60 6.96 -5.53 0.57
C PHE A 60 5.95 -4.62 -0.12
N SER A 61 6.26 -3.35 -0.29
CA SER A 61 5.38 -2.41 -0.99
C SER A 61 5.24 -2.72 -2.49
N SER A 62 6.25 -3.35 -3.13
CA SER A 62 6.16 -3.77 -4.52
C SER A 62 5.31 -5.03 -4.73
N ILE A 63 5.19 -5.88 -3.72
CA ILE A 63 4.39 -7.11 -3.76
C ILE A 63 2.88 -6.80 -3.93
N GLN A 64 2.42 -5.63 -3.54
CA GLN A 64 1.02 -5.21 -3.72
C GLN A 64 0.50 -5.39 -5.17
N HIS A 65 1.40 -5.46 -6.15
CA HIS A 65 1.04 -5.64 -7.55
C HIS A 65 1.01 -7.11 -7.99
N THR A 66 1.40 -8.04 -7.14
CA THR A 66 1.59 -9.46 -7.49
C THR A 66 0.68 -10.48 -6.78
N PRO A 67 -0.39 -10.10 -6.04
CA PRO A 67 -1.26 -11.08 -5.40
C PRO A 67 -2.05 -11.94 -6.41
N PHE A 68 -2.04 -11.55 -7.67
CA PHE A 68 -2.75 -12.25 -8.75
C PHE A 68 -2.14 -13.62 -9.12
N ASP A 69 -0.84 -13.82 -8.91
CA ASP A 69 -0.15 -15.04 -9.32
C ASP A 69 -0.15 -16.12 -8.23
N THR A 70 -0.13 -15.71 -6.96
CA THR A 70 0.01 -16.63 -5.81
C THR A 70 -1.29 -16.89 -5.07
N GLY A 71 -2.32 -16.06 -5.30
CA GLY A 71 -3.58 -16.10 -4.59
C GLY A 71 -3.59 -15.22 -3.33
N TRP A 72 -4.72 -14.58 -3.09
CA TRP A 72 -4.92 -13.63 -2.01
C TRP A 72 -4.65 -14.20 -0.62
N GLN A 73 -5.02 -15.46 -0.38
CA GLN A 73 -4.87 -16.08 0.92
C GLN A 73 -3.40 -16.14 1.36
N TYR A 74 -2.53 -16.65 0.50
CA TYR A 74 -1.09 -16.72 0.82
C TYR A 74 -0.46 -15.36 1.04
N PHE A 75 -0.96 -14.37 0.33
CA PHE A 75 -0.48 -13.00 0.47
C PHE A 75 -0.90 -12.38 1.80
N LEU A 76 -2.16 -12.57 2.21
CA LEU A 76 -2.65 -12.11 3.51
C LEU A 76 -1.91 -12.79 4.67
N GLU A 77 -1.67 -14.10 4.57
CA GLU A 77 -0.86 -14.85 5.54
C GLU A 77 0.58 -14.30 5.62
N ALA A 78 1.20 -13.96 4.49
CA ALA A 78 2.54 -13.38 4.47
C ALA A 78 2.58 -11.99 5.14
N ILE A 79 1.56 -11.16 4.95
CA ILE A 79 1.44 -9.87 5.65
C ILE A 79 1.34 -10.10 7.15
N ASP A 80 0.52 -11.04 7.60
CA ASP A 80 0.36 -11.34 9.03
C ASP A 80 1.67 -11.79 9.66
N VAL A 81 2.38 -12.73 9.02
CA VAL A 81 3.68 -13.21 9.49
C VAL A 81 4.70 -12.09 9.58
N PHE A 82 4.78 -11.24 8.56
CA PHE A 82 5.72 -10.13 8.54
C PHE A 82 5.35 -9.05 9.56
N THR A 83 4.06 -8.78 9.73
CA THR A 83 3.59 -7.83 10.74
C THR A 83 3.94 -8.29 12.16
N GLU A 84 3.84 -9.59 12.44
CA GLU A 84 4.24 -10.13 13.73
C GLU A 84 5.76 -10.04 13.96
N GLU A 85 6.55 -10.34 12.95
CA GLU A 85 8.00 -10.13 13.00
C GLU A 85 8.36 -8.66 13.26
N ILE A 86 7.65 -7.72 12.64
CA ILE A 86 7.82 -6.28 12.92
C ILE A 86 7.53 -5.96 14.38
N ARG A 87 6.46 -6.50 14.97
CA ARG A 87 6.15 -6.31 16.39
C ARG A 87 7.25 -6.84 17.29
N GLU A 88 7.78 -8.02 17.01
CA GLU A 88 8.89 -8.59 17.75
C GLU A 88 10.15 -7.73 17.65
N ARG A 89 10.50 -7.23 16.45
CA ARG A 89 11.63 -6.31 16.26
C ARG A 89 11.45 -5.01 17.05
N ILE A 90 10.24 -4.46 17.07
CA ILE A 90 9.91 -3.28 17.90
C ILE A 90 10.14 -3.57 19.39
N GLN A 91 9.68 -4.72 19.90
CA GLN A 91 9.89 -5.11 21.29
C GLN A 91 11.38 -5.25 21.64
N ARG A 92 12.18 -5.77 20.72
CA ARG A 92 13.64 -5.92 20.87
C ARG A 92 14.41 -4.63 20.57
N ARG A 93 13.73 -3.55 20.15
CA ARG A 93 14.33 -2.29 19.67
C ARG A 93 15.34 -2.50 18.54
N GLU A 94 15.04 -3.41 17.66
CA GLU A 94 15.85 -3.71 16.47
C GLU A 94 15.53 -2.75 15.34
N GLY A 95 16.59 -2.21 14.72
CA GLY A 95 16.52 -1.39 13.52
C GLY A 95 17.85 -1.40 12.77
N ARG A 96 17.83 -1.08 11.49
CA ARG A 96 19.07 -0.96 10.68
C ARG A 96 19.84 0.30 11.03
N LEU A 97 19.14 1.35 11.43
CA LEU A 97 19.69 2.63 11.85
C LEU A 97 19.35 2.87 13.33
N PRO A 98 20.15 3.67 14.04
CA PRO A 98 19.88 3.99 15.44
C PRO A 98 18.56 4.77 15.59
N ALA A 99 18.01 4.77 16.81
CA ALA A 99 16.89 5.61 17.18
C ALA A 99 17.19 7.10 16.87
N GLY A 100 16.18 7.83 16.42
CA GLY A 100 16.31 9.22 16.00
C GLY A 100 16.89 9.40 14.59
N ALA A 101 17.14 8.34 13.85
CA ALA A 101 17.54 8.46 12.45
C ALA A 101 16.41 9.10 11.61
N PRO A 102 16.71 10.05 10.71
CA PRO A 102 15.71 10.75 9.92
C PRO A 102 14.86 9.79 9.10
N LYS A 103 13.56 10.09 9.05
CA LYS A 103 12.54 9.34 8.30
C LYS A 103 12.10 10.13 7.08
N PHE A 104 12.17 9.49 5.93
CA PHE A 104 11.77 10.09 4.66
C PHE A 104 10.58 9.32 4.08
N ALA A 105 9.71 10.04 3.39
CA ALA A 105 8.72 9.45 2.49
C ALA A 105 9.27 9.43 1.07
N CYS A 106 8.99 8.39 0.30
CA CYS A 106 9.27 8.39 -1.13
C CYS A 106 7.99 8.61 -1.94
N PHE A 107 8.10 9.38 -3.02
CA PHE A 107 6.95 9.75 -3.87
C PHE A 107 6.86 8.88 -5.12
N PHE A 108 7.70 7.90 -5.28
CA PHE A 108 7.78 7.08 -6.48
C PHE A 108 7.51 5.62 -6.23
N THR A 109 7.41 4.90 -7.35
CA THR A 109 7.44 3.46 -7.41
C THR A 109 8.53 2.92 -6.47
N PRO A 110 8.19 1.94 -5.62
CA PRO A 110 9.13 1.39 -4.65
C PRO A 110 10.47 1.03 -5.34
N TYR A 111 11.55 1.43 -4.72
CA TYR A 111 12.88 1.08 -5.19
C TYR A 111 13.15 -0.40 -4.94
N CYS A 112 12.66 -1.27 -5.84
CA CYS A 112 12.84 -2.72 -5.75
C CYS A 112 14.29 -3.16 -5.97
N VAL A 113 15.23 -2.20 -6.09
CA VAL A 113 16.63 -2.47 -6.33
C VAL A 113 17.39 -2.39 -5.01
N PRO A 114 17.92 -3.52 -4.49
CA PRO A 114 18.50 -3.58 -3.14
C PRO A 114 19.60 -2.56 -2.85
N TRP A 115 20.43 -2.22 -3.84
CA TRP A 115 21.52 -1.26 -3.66
C TRP A 115 21.01 0.17 -3.40
N VAL A 116 19.82 0.53 -3.89
CA VAL A 116 19.25 1.87 -3.65
C VAL A 116 18.92 2.05 -2.16
N GLY A 117 18.27 1.06 -1.54
CA GLY A 117 18.01 1.08 -0.11
C GLY A 117 19.30 1.14 0.71
N GLN A 118 20.34 0.41 0.29
CA GLN A 118 21.66 0.48 0.93
C GLN A 118 22.30 1.87 0.85
N VAL A 119 22.10 2.60 -0.26
CA VAL A 119 22.57 3.99 -0.39
C VAL A 119 21.88 4.88 0.65
N PHE A 120 20.56 4.81 0.81
CA PHE A 120 19.85 5.61 1.81
C PHE A 120 20.30 5.25 3.23
N GLU A 121 20.39 3.98 3.55
CA GLU A 121 20.86 3.51 4.87
C GLU A 121 22.31 3.95 5.14
N SER A 122 23.18 3.95 4.13
CA SER A 122 24.58 4.42 4.27
C SER A 122 24.67 5.92 4.57
N GLN A 123 23.63 6.68 4.19
CA GLN A 123 23.50 8.11 4.52
C GLN A 123 22.72 8.34 5.83
N GLY A 124 22.37 7.27 6.53
CA GLY A 124 21.62 7.36 7.78
C GLY A 124 20.14 7.71 7.60
N ILE A 125 19.54 7.40 6.46
CA ILE A 125 18.16 7.77 6.11
C ILE A 125 17.29 6.51 6.12
N ASN A 126 16.19 6.55 6.87
CA ASN A 126 15.10 5.58 6.81
C ASN A 126 14.07 6.00 5.76
N ILE A 127 13.55 5.04 5.00
CA ILE A 127 12.31 5.22 4.23
C ILE A 127 11.15 4.70 5.09
N ALA A 128 10.31 5.62 5.56
CA ALA A 128 9.23 5.30 6.49
C ALA A 128 7.95 4.85 5.79
N TYR A 129 7.67 5.40 4.62
CA TYR A 129 6.53 4.99 3.78
C TYR A 129 6.67 5.48 2.34
N ASP A 130 5.96 4.78 1.47
CA ASP A 130 5.75 5.16 0.07
C ASP A 130 4.43 5.91 -0.04
N MET A 131 4.42 7.05 -0.76
CA MET A 131 3.23 7.90 -0.90
C MET A 131 2.13 7.21 -1.71
N TYR A 132 2.48 6.39 -2.69
CA TYR A 132 1.51 5.58 -3.44
C TYR A 132 0.82 4.56 -2.55
N PHE A 133 1.58 3.93 -1.69
CA PHE A 133 1.09 2.95 -0.75
C PHE A 133 0.19 3.58 0.32
N ALA A 134 0.63 4.70 0.89
CA ALA A 134 -0.16 5.45 1.87
C ALA A 134 -1.48 5.95 1.28
N THR A 135 -1.54 6.22 -0.03
CA THR A 135 -2.77 6.64 -0.71
C THR A 135 -3.71 5.48 -1.00
N SER A 136 -3.20 4.29 -1.26
CA SER A 136 -4.02 3.10 -1.46
C SER A 136 -4.81 2.73 -0.19
N SER A 137 -4.23 2.95 0.99
CA SER A 137 -4.92 2.74 2.27
C SER A 137 -6.01 3.78 2.58
N ILE A 138 -6.01 4.92 1.89
CA ILE A 138 -7.01 5.99 2.05
C ILE A 138 -8.29 5.73 1.23
N GLN A 139 -8.32 4.72 0.38
CA GLN A 139 -9.51 4.30 -0.36
C GLN A 139 -10.56 3.70 0.60
N LYS A 140 -11.05 4.54 1.51
CA LYS A 140 -12.17 4.17 2.38
C LYS A 140 -13.38 3.80 1.54
N GLN A 141 -14.09 2.76 1.99
CA GLN A 141 -15.40 2.38 1.52
C GLN A 141 -16.24 3.61 1.18
N CYS A 142 -16.81 3.62 0.01
CA CYS A 142 -17.94 4.51 -0.29
C CYS A 142 -19.14 3.97 0.50
N GLU A 143 -19.34 4.48 1.70
CA GLU A 143 -20.22 3.93 2.73
C GLU A 143 -21.71 3.83 2.33
N ASP A 144 -22.14 4.39 1.19
CA ASP A 144 -23.58 4.55 0.91
C ASP A 144 -24.01 4.23 -0.53
N ASP A 145 -23.25 3.43 -1.28
CA ASP A 145 -23.62 3.14 -2.65
C ASP A 145 -23.93 1.64 -2.83
N SER A 146 -25.17 1.33 -3.17
CA SER A 146 -25.59 -0.05 -3.47
C SER A 146 -25.11 -0.53 -4.87
N ASP A 147 -24.56 0.35 -5.67
CA ASP A 147 -24.01 0.04 -7.01
C ASP A 147 -22.52 -0.25 -6.94
N ILE A 148 -22.16 -1.54 -6.97
CA ILE A 148 -20.76 -1.99 -6.93
C ILE A 148 -19.91 -1.38 -8.05
N TYR A 149 -20.45 -1.18 -9.23
CA TYR A 149 -19.71 -0.58 -10.33
C TYR A 149 -19.38 0.89 -10.08
N ARG A 150 -20.25 1.57 -9.35
CA ARG A 150 -20.02 2.95 -8.95
C ARG A 150 -18.99 3.05 -7.82
N ILE A 151 -19.00 2.10 -6.88
CA ILE A 151 -17.98 1.98 -5.84
C ILE A 151 -16.61 1.78 -6.49
N MET A 152 -16.47 0.78 -7.37
CA MET A 152 -15.22 0.52 -8.10
C MET A 152 -14.75 1.72 -8.92
N ALA A 153 -15.68 2.43 -9.59
CA ALA A 153 -15.34 3.62 -10.36
C ALA A 153 -14.82 4.75 -9.45
N LYS A 154 -15.43 4.96 -8.30
CA LYS A 154 -14.97 5.96 -7.33
C LYS A 154 -13.60 5.61 -6.76
N GLN A 155 -13.37 4.35 -6.38
CA GLN A 155 -12.08 3.87 -5.91
C GLN A 155 -10.99 4.09 -6.96
N TRP A 156 -11.25 3.70 -8.20
CA TRP A 156 -10.32 3.89 -9.30
C TRP A 156 -10.02 5.36 -9.57
N LEU A 157 -11.04 6.22 -9.57
CA LEU A 157 -10.88 7.66 -9.81
C LEU A 157 -10.22 8.39 -8.62
N SER A 158 -10.25 7.83 -7.43
CA SER A 158 -9.54 8.38 -6.26
C SER A 158 -8.09 7.91 -6.15
N HIS A 159 -7.66 6.97 -7.00
CA HIS A 159 -6.29 6.49 -7.00
C HIS A 159 -5.33 7.60 -7.50
N PRO A 160 -4.14 7.77 -6.90
CA PRO A 160 -3.19 8.84 -7.26
C PRO A 160 -2.85 8.89 -8.74
N SER A 161 -2.69 7.73 -9.38
CA SER A 161 -2.39 7.65 -10.82
C SER A 161 -3.56 8.03 -11.73
N SER A 162 -4.76 8.22 -11.19
CA SER A 162 -5.98 8.53 -11.95
C SER A 162 -6.44 9.98 -11.76
N VAL A 163 -5.86 10.70 -10.79
CA VAL A 163 -6.20 12.09 -10.48
C VAL A 163 -5.29 13.06 -11.24
N ASN A 164 -5.71 14.31 -11.33
CA ASN A 164 -4.86 15.36 -11.87
C ASN A 164 -3.76 15.75 -10.87
N SER A 165 -2.72 16.42 -11.34
CA SER A 165 -1.56 16.80 -10.52
C SER A 165 -1.90 17.68 -9.30
N GLY A 166 -2.98 18.46 -9.38
CA GLY A 166 -3.44 19.27 -8.25
C GLY A 166 -4.04 18.43 -7.13
N ASP A 167 -4.84 17.43 -7.47
CA ASP A 167 -5.43 16.50 -6.49
C ASP A 167 -4.36 15.58 -5.89
N GLU A 168 -3.39 15.14 -6.70
CA GLU A 168 -2.24 14.38 -6.24
C GLU A 168 -1.42 15.17 -5.21
N ALA A 169 -1.10 16.43 -5.49
CA ALA A 169 -0.40 17.31 -4.55
C ALA A 169 -1.18 17.54 -3.25
N ASN A 170 -2.50 17.75 -3.34
CA ASN A 170 -3.35 17.90 -2.16
C ASN A 170 -3.39 16.63 -1.31
N MET A 171 -3.41 15.46 -1.95
CA MET A 171 -3.35 14.17 -1.28
C MET A 171 -2.00 13.98 -0.57
N ALA A 172 -0.90 14.25 -1.27
CA ALA A 172 0.44 14.22 -0.69
C ALA A 172 0.57 15.13 0.54
N ILE A 173 0.10 16.37 0.45
CA ILE A 173 0.09 17.32 1.57
C ILE A 173 -0.72 16.79 2.75
N ARG A 174 -1.86 16.16 2.51
CA ARG A 174 -2.67 15.54 3.57
C ARG A 174 -1.92 14.43 4.28
N ILE A 175 -1.31 13.51 3.53
CA ILE A 175 -0.54 12.39 4.09
C ILE A 175 0.64 12.91 4.92
N LEU A 176 1.39 13.89 4.41
CA LEU A 176 2.51 14.49 5.12
C LEU A 176 2.10 15.23 6.40
N LYS A 177 0.86 15.73 6.46
CA LYS A 177 0.30 16.33 7.70
C LYS A 177 -0.11 15.27 8.72
N GLU A 178 -0.64 14.13 8.26
CA GLU A 178 -1.05 13.01 9.12
C GLU A 178 0.15 12.19 9.58
N ARG A 179 1.17 12.06 8.73
CA ARG A 179 2.39 11.29 8.96
C ARG A 179 3.62 12.16 8.63
N PRO A 180 3.99 13.09 9.52
CA PRO A 180 5.13 13.99 9.27
C PRO A 180 6.45 13.22 9.19
N VAL A 181 7.30 13.64 8.27
CA VAL A 181 8.64 13.09 8.01
C VAL A 181 9.67 14.21 7.90
N ASP A 182 10.95 13.87 8.00
CA ASP A 182 12.05 14.83 7.93
C ASP A 182 12.33 15.28 6.49
N GLY A 183 11.91 14.48 5.51
CA GLY A 183 12.08 14.81 4.10
C GLY A 183 11.26 13.93 3.16
N VAL A 184 11.19 14.36 1.91
CA VAL A 184 10.54 13.63 0.82
C VAL A 184 11.53 13.40 -0.30
N LEU A 185 11.61 12.18 -0.76
CA LEU A 185 12.36 11.81 -1.96
C LEU A 185 11.39 11.81 -3.15
N TYR A 186 11.73 12.66 -4.12
CA TYR A 186 10.92 12.85 -5.34
C TYR A 186 11.75 12.54 -6.59
#